data_77412989fd42f22e03b6135f11c5c347
#
_entry.id   77412989fd42f22e03b6135f11c5c347
#
_cell.length_a   1.000
_cell.length_b   1.000
_cell.length_c   1.000
_cell.angle_alpha   90.00
_cell.angle_beta   90.00
_cell.angle_gamma   90.00
#
_symmetry.space_group_name_H-M   'P 1'
#
loop_
_entity.id
_entity.type
_entity.pdbx_description
1 polymer ?
#
loop_
_entity_poly.entity_id
_entity_poly.type
_entity_poly.pdbx_seq_one_letter_code
_entity_poly.pdbx_strand_id
1 'polypeptide(L)'
;DLIFSTYKNDSEVLNTSIEEMDTWSEDLKYLYALSLNVSKKSENAFNPLKNSELDFSAIAKGYAVDKVAEIMIRNGILNYFIEIGGEIKAKGLAHHQGNWRWAIEDPFSFNPKAFKSFLIPSEGLSIATSGEYKNPGHIWGDGPRDIANVTVLHANAASADAWATAMYVLGSEKGLKLAESEQIAVFFIKKDGATINSTEWSNIYP
;
A
#
# COMPACT_ATOMS: atom_id res chain seq x y z
N ASP A 1 -4.21 9.55 13.02
CA ASP A 1 -5.65 9.48 13.31
C ASP A 1 -6.35 10.84 13.31
N LEU A 2 -5.74 11.90 13.85
CA LEU A 2 -6.34 13.25 13.86
C LEU A 2 -6.30 13.96 12.49
N ILE A 3 -5.57 13.44 11.51
CA ILE A 3 -5.49 14.04 10.18
C ILE A 3 -6.41 13.30 9.19
N PHE A 4 -6.30 11.98 9.09
CA PHE A 4 -6.87 11.19 7.99
C PHE A 4 -8.06 10.31 8.36
N SER A 5 -8.53 10.33 9.61
CA SER A 5 -9.63 9.45 10.02
C SER A 5 -10.96 9.92 9.43
N THR A 6 -11.66 9.05 8.72
CA THR A 6 -13.03 9.27 8.25
C THR A 6 -14.09 8.93 9.31
N TYR A 7 -13.67 8.57 10.54
CA TYR A 7 -14.55 8.17 11.65
C TYR A 7 -14.45 9.08 12.87
N LYS A 8 -13.42 9.93 12.97
CA LYS A 8 -13.22 10.86 14.08
C LYS A 8 -13.67 12.26 13.69
N ASN A 9 -14.70 12.78 14.33
CA ASN A 9 -15.30 14.07 14.01
C ASN A 9 -14.33 15.25 14.13
N ASP A 10 -13.24 15.12 14.88
CA ASP A 10 -12.18 16.12 15.07
C ASP A 10 -10.98 15.95 14.10
N SER A 11 -11.08 15.02 13.16
CA SER A 11 -10.02 14.82 12.16
C SER A 11 -9.99 15.97 11.13
N GLU A 12 -8.80 16.33 10.67
CA GLU A 12 -8.61 17.39 9.69
C GLU A 12 -9.36 17.09 8.40
N VAL A 13 -9.30 15.86 7.88
CA VAL A 13 -9.93 15.45 6.62
C VAL A 13 -11.45 15.63 6.61
N LEU A 14 -12.12 15.49 7.76
CA LEU A 14 -13.57 15.70 7.87
C LEU A 14 -13.96 17.16 8.10
N ASN A 15 -13.02 18.02 8.46
CA ASN A 15 -13.27 19.42 8.80
C ASN A 15 -12.64 20.39 7.81
N THR A 16 -12.32 19.91 6.60
CA THR A 16 -11.74 20.73 5.53
C THR A 16 -12.31 20.36 4.17
N SER A 17 -12.08 21.21 3.20
CA SER A 17 -12.46 21.01 1.79
C SER A 17 -11.26 21.26 0.87
N ILE A 18 -11.39 20.91 -0.41
CA ILE A 18 -10.33 21.12 -1.40
C ILE A 18 -10.12 22.64 -1.64
N GLU A 19 -11.16 23.45 -1.52
CA GLU A 19 -11.10 24.90 -1.66
C GLU A 19 -10.26 25.55 -0.56
N GLU A 20 -10.10 24.88 0.58
CA GLU A 20 -9.33 25.33 1.75
C GLU A 20 -7.90 24.77 1.80
N MET A 21 -7.40 24.20 0.70
CA MET A 21 -6.10 23.50 0.63
C MET A 21 -4.91 24.34 1.16
N ASP A 22 -4.97 25.66 1.06
CA ASP A 22 -3.93 26.55 1.59
C ASP A 22 -3.79 26.45 3.12
N THR A 23 -4.88 26.10 3.82
CA THR A 23 -4.93 25.98 5.29
C THR A 23 -4.55 24.57 5.80
N TRP A 24 -4.44 23.59 4.91
CA TRP A 24 -4.16 22.22 5.27
C TRP A 24 -2.79 22.05 5.93
N SER A 25 -2.71 21.06 6.81
CA SER A 25 -1.41 20.60 7.33
C SER A 25 -0.48 20.12 6.20
N GLU A 26 0.81 20.19 6.43
CA GLU A 26 1.80 19.70 5.46
C GLU A 26 1.64 18.19 5.19
N ASP A 27 1.21 17.43 6.18
CA ASP A 27 0.94 16.00 6.06
C ASP A 27 -0.26 15.74 5.12
N LEU A 28 -1.33 16.52 5.24
CA LEU A 28 -2.50 16.40 4.36
C LEU A 28 -2.18 16.82 2.92
N LYS A 29 -1.47 17.94 2.74
CA LYS A 29 -0.98 18.40 1.43
C LYS A 29 -0.11 17.37 0.74
N TYR A 30 0.85 16.81 1.48
CA TYR A 30 1.75 15.79 0.96
C TYR A 30 0.99 14.56 0.47
N LEU A 31 0.08 14.04 1.31
CA LEU A 31 -0.65 12.82 1.00
C LEU A 31 -1.63 13.04 -0.16
N TYR A 32 -2.25 14.21 -0.25
CA TYR A 32 -3.11 14.58 -1.37
C TYR A 32 -2.31 14.66 -2.69
N ALA A 33 -1.15 15.31 -2.69
CA ALA A 33 -0.30 15.39 -3.88
C ALA A 33 0.17 14.00 -4.34
N LEU A 34 0.58 13.12 -3.42
CA LEU A 34 0.93 11.74 -3.72
C LEU A 34 -0.27 10.98 -4.30
N SER A 35 -1.44 11.15 -3.70
CA SER A 35 -2.69 10.54 -4.16
C SER A 35 -3.07 10.96 -5.57
N LEU A 36 -2.96 12.25 -5.89
CA LEU A 36 -3.22 12.77 -7.25
C LEU A 36 -2.24 12.20 -8.29
N ASN A 37 -0.97 12.03 -7.91
CA ASN A 37 0.02 11.42 -8.81
C ASN A 37 -0.36 9.97 -9.14
N VAL A 38 -0.69 9.15 -8.12
CA VAL A 38 -1.12 7.75 -8.34
C VAL A 38 -2.44 7.72 -9.11
N SER A 39 -3.40 8.57 -8.77
CA SER A 39 -4.69 8.71 -9.48
C SER A 39 -4.50 8.97 -10.96
N LYS A 40 -3.68 9.97 -11.31
CA LYS A 40 -3.38 10.32 -12.70
C LYS A 40 -2.75 9.16 -13.47
N LYS A 41 -1.76 8.50 -12.88
CA LYS A 41 -1.01 7.41 -13.51
C LYS A 41 -1.84 6.12 -13.65
N SER A 42 -2.75 5.88 -12.71
CA SER A 42 -3.65 4.72 -12.71
C SER A 42 -4.99 4.96 -13.42
N GLU A 43 -5.13 6.08 -14.16
CA GLU A 43 -6.38 6.45 -14.83
C GLU A 43 -7.59 6.45 -13.88
N ASN A 44 -7.40 6.98 -12.66
CA ASN A 44 -8.36 7.02 -11.55
C ASN A 44 -8.74 5.66 -10.95
N ALA A 45 -8.00 4.59 -11.22
CA ALA A 45 -8.20 3.33 -10.52
C ALA A 45 -7.91 3.44 -9.01
N PHE A 46 -7.00 4.33 -8.63
CA PHE A 46 -6.90 4.90 -7.29
C PHE A 46 -7.43 6.34 -7.34
N ASN A 47 -8.27 6.72 -6.39
CA ASN A 47 -8.82 8.07 -6.32
C ASN A 47 -8.94 8.50 -4.84
N PRO A 48 -8.37 9.65 -4.42
CA PRO A 48 -8.52 10.16 -3.06
C PRO A 48 -9.89 10.80 -2.79
N LEU A 49 -10.80 10.78 -3.76
CA LEU A 49 -12.16 11.32 -3.63
C LEU A 49 -13.19 10.20 -3.70
N LYS A 50 -13.97 10.06 -2.65
CA LYS A 50 -15.13 9.19 -2.59
C LYS A 50 -16.40 10.03 -2.46
N ASN A 51 -17.28 9.97 -3.46
CA ASN A 51 -18.49 10.81 -3.52
C ASN A 51 -18.19 12.33 -3.36
N SER A 52 -17.09 12.80 -3.95
CA SER A 52 -16.58 14.17 -3.84
C SER A 52 -16.03 14.58 -2.47
N GLU A 53 -15.93 13.66 -1.52
CA GLU A 53 -15.28 13.85 -0.22
C GLU A 53 -13.88 13.25 -0.20
N LEU A 54 -12.98 13.85 0.58
CA LEU A 54 -11.61 13.36 0.73
C LEU A 54 -11.61 12.01 1.51
N ASP A 55 -11.03 10.98 0.93
CA ASP A 55 -10.86 9.67 1.57
C ASP A 55 -9.44 9.14 1.30
N PHE A 56 -8.63 9.11 2.35
CA PHE A 56 -7.26 8.60 2.32
C PHE A 56 -7.12 7.19 2.90
N SER A 57 -8.20 6.45 3.09
CA SER A 57 -8.18 5.11 3.72
C SER A 57 -7.24 4.12 3.00
N ALA A 58 -7.04 4.31 1.69
CA ALA A 58 -6.22 3.45 0.84
C ALA A 58 -4.73 3.91 0.70
N ILE A 59 -4.28 4.83 1.57
CA ILE A 59 -2.90 5.36 1.57
C ILE A 59 -2.43 5.78 2.97
N ALA A 60 -3.36 6.11 3.87
CA ALA A 60 -3.03 6.66 5.18
C ALA A 60 -2.31 5.66 6.10
N LYS A 61 -2.56 4.35 5.95
CA LYS A 61 -1.88 3.32 6.73
C LYS A 61 -0.41 3.23 6.35
N GLY A 62 -0.13 3.18 5.05
CA GLY A 62 1.24 3.23 4.54
C GLY A 62 1.97 4.50 4.96
N TYR A 63 1.29 5.65 4.95
CA TYR A 63 1.85 6.91 5.45
C TYR A 63 2.19 6.85 6.94
N ALA A 64 1.32 6.28 7.77
CA ALA A 64 1.60 6.12 9.20
C ALA A 64 2.85 5.24 9.44
N VAL A 65 3.01 4.17 8.65
CA VAL A 65 4.21 3.32 8.68
C VAL A 65 5.47 4.13 8.32
N ASP A 66 5.41 4.97 7.28
CA ASP A 66 6.54 5.83 6.90
C ASP A 66 6.89 6.83 8.01
N LYS A 67 5.90 7.45 8.65
CA LYS A 67 6.13 8.37 9.78
C LYS A 67 6.76 7.70 10.99
N VAL A 68 6.34 6.48 11.33
CA VAL A 68 6.98 5.71 12.40
C VAL A 68 8.44 5.38 12.04
N ALA A 69 8.70 4.99 10.79
CA ALA A 69 10.06 4.73 10.31
C ALA A 69 10.96 5.99 10.41
N GLU A 70 10.45 7.17 10.06
CA GLU A 70 11.15 8.43 10.23
C GLU A 70 11.54 8.68 11.70
N ILE A 71 10.61 8.42 12.63
CA ILE A 71 10.87 8.57 14.08
C ILE A 71 11.95 7.58 14.52
N MET A 72 11.89 6.32 14.08
CA MET A 72 12.92 5.32 14.37
C MET A 72 14.30 5.79 13.90
N ILE A 73 14.41 6.24 12.66
CA ILE A 73 15.68 6.70 12.05
C ILE A 73 16.22 7.92 12.80
N ARG A 74 15.39 8.91 13.12
CA ARG A 74 15.79 10.11 13.89
C ARG A 74 16.32 9.77 15.29
N ASN A 75 15.87 8.65 15.87
CA ASN A 75 16.33 8.15 17.16
C ASN A 75 17.50 7.13 17.03
N GLY A 76 18.12 7.01 15.86
CA GLY A 76 19.27 6.13 15.63
C GLY A 76 18.92 4.65 15.53
N ILE A 77 17.65 4.29 15.41
CA ILE A 77 17.19 2.90 15.24
C ILE A 77 17.23 2.59 13.76
N LEU A 78 18.23 1.83 13.32
CA LEU A 78 18.46 1.49 11.91
C LEU A 78 17.98 0.09 11.53
N ASN A 79 17.65 -0.76 12.50
CA ASN A 79 17.12 -2.09 12.31
C ASN A 79 15.69 -2.13 12.87
N TYR A 80 14.70 -2.17 12.00
CA TYR A 80 13.29 -2.13 12.39
C TYR A 80 12.40 -2.92 11.43
N PHE A 81 11.30 -3.40 11.98
CA PHE A 81 10.15 -3.95 11.25
C PHE A 81 8.89 -3.30 11.82
N ILE A 82 8.20 -2.54 11.00
CA ILE A 82 6.97 -1.82 11.35
C ILE A 82 5.84 -2.43 10.54
N GLU A 83 4.74 -2.73 11.21
CA GLU A 83 3.50 -3.16 10.58
C GLU A 83 2.32 -2.40 11.17
N ILE A 84 1.48 -1.84 10.31
CA ILE A 84 0.23 -1.18 10.70
C ILE A 84 -0.87 -1.63 9.74
N GLY A 85 -1.76 -2.49 10.21
CA GLY A 85 -2.94 -2.92 9.46
C GLY A 85 -2.64 -3.69 8.16
N GLY A 86 -1.48 -4.33 8.08
CA GLY A 86 -1.02 -5.10 6.92
C GLY A 86 0.03 -4.38 6.06
N GLU A 87 0.19 -3.07 6.21
CA GLU A 87 1.25 -2.30 5.57
C GLU A 87 2.55 -2.44 6.38
N ILE A 88 3.63 -2.80 5.69
CA ILE A 88 4.92 -3.12 6.31
C ILE A 88 6.01 -2.17 5.77
N LYS A 89 6.90 -1.77 6.66
CA LYS A 89 8.21 -1.21 6.30
C LYS A 89 9.27 -1.81 7.21
N ALA A 90 10.30 -2.38 6.60
CA ALA A 90 11.41 -2.93 7.37
C ALA A 90 12.74 -2.53 6.75
N LYS A 91 13.76 -2.43 7.60
CA LYS A 91 15.14 -2.12 7.21
C LYS A 91 16.11 -2.80 8.17
N GLY A 92 17.32 -3.06 7.67
CA GLY A 92 18.40 -3.68 8.45
C GLY A 92 18.13 -5.15 8.72
N LEU A 93 18.62 -5.66 9.84
CA LEU A 93 18.61 -7.07 10.19
C LEU A 93 17.78 -7.34 11.44
N ALA A 94 17.09 -8.47 11.46
CA ALA A 94 16.49 -9.03 12.65
C ALA A 94 17.61 -9.57 13.55
N HIS A 95 17.59 -9.19 14.83
CA HIS A 95 18.62 -9.56 15.78
C HIS A 95 18.81 -11.10 15.83
N HIS A 96 20.02 -11.58 15.58
CA HIS A 96 20.40 -13.01 15.49
C HIS A 96 19.73 -13.86 14.40
N GLN A 97 18.86 -13.31 13.55
CA GLN A 97 18.09 -14.06 12.55
C GLN A 97 18.43 -13.70 11.09
N GLY A 98 19.35 -12.75 10.85
CA GLY A 98 19.66 -12.23 9.51
C GLY A 98 18.55 -11.29 9.01
N ASN A 99 18.19 -11.42 7.74
CA ASN A 99 17.16 -10.56 7.12
C ASN A 99 15.78 -10.78 7.74
N TRP A 100 14.99 -9.69 7.82
CA TRP A 100 13.58 -9.75 8.19
C TRP A 100 12.83 -10.67 7.24
N ARG A 101 11.87 -11.43 7.78
CA ARG A 101 11.00 -12.32 6.99
C ARG A 101 9.58 -11.80 7.00
N TRP A 102 8.94 -11.84 5.85
CA TRP A 102 7.52 -11.55 5.69
C TRP A 102 6.85 -12.58 4.79
N ALA A 103 5.52 -12.58 4.72
CA ALA A 103 4.78 -13.50 3.88
C ALA A 103 3.54 -12.82 3.29
N ILE A 104 3.21 -13.18 2.07
CA ILE A 104 1.87 -12.93 1.51
C ILE A 104 0.93 -13.94 2.15
N GLU A 105 -0.18 -13.47 2.69
CA GLU A 105 -1.21 -14.34 3.25
C GLU A 105 -1.99 -15.05 2.13
N ASP A 106 -2.33 -16.31 2.37
CA ASP A 106 -3.14 -17.12 1.46
C ASP A 106 -4.60 -16.61 1.45
N PRO A 107 -5.06 -16.00 0.33
CA PRO A 107 -6.41 -15.41 0.28
C PRO A 107 -7.51 -16.47 0.20
N PHE A 108 -7.17 -17.74 0.04
CA PHE A 108 -8.12 -18.86 -0.06
C PHE A 108 -8.23 -19.66 1.23
N SER A 109 -7.36 -19.39 2.21
CA SER A 109 -7.37 -20.09 3.48
C SER A 109 -8.28 -19.40 4.49
N PHE A 110 -9.15 -20.18 5.14
CA PHE A 110 -9.99 -19.65 6.22
C PHE A 110 -9.17 -19.25 7.47
N ASN A 111 -8.10 -19.96 7.75
CA ASN A 111 -7.16 -19.63 8.82
C ASN A 111 -5.95 -18.88 8.27
N PRO A 112 -5.36 -17.93 9.01
CA PRO A 112 -4.14 -17.24 8.59
C PRO A 112 -3.04 -18.25 8.23
N LYS A 113 -2.61 -18.22 6.97
CA LYS A 113 -1.58 -19.09 6.42
C LYS A 113 -0.74 -18.34 5.40
N ALA A 114 0.57 -18.56 5.41
CA ALA A 114 1.43 -18.00 4.38
C ALA A 114 1.20 -18.69 3.03
N PHE A 115 0.93 -17.90 1.99
CA PHE A 115 0.95 -18.36 0.61
C PHE A 115 2.39 -18.50 0.12
N LYS A 116 3.19 -17.44 0.32
CA LYS A 116 4.61 -17.40 -0.04
C LYS A 116 5.36 -16.50 0.93
N SER A 117 6.56 -16.93 1.35
CA SER A 117 7.41 -16.18 2.28
C SER A 117 8.65 -15.63 1.58
N PHE A 118 9.12 -14.47 2.01
CA PHE A 118 10.24 -13.75 1.43
C PHE A 118 11.15 -13.18 2.52
N LEU A 119 12.39 -12.87 2.17
CA LEU A 119 13.33 -12.13 3.01
C LEU A 119 13.36 -10.67 2.54
N ILE A 120 13.30 -9.73 3.47
CA ILE A 120 13.43 -8.31 3.15
C ILE A 120 14.91 -7.98 2.98
N PRO A 121 15.30 -7.32 1.87
CA PRO A 121 16.67 -6.82 1.71
C PRO A 121 17.07 -5.90 2.87
N SER A 122 18.34 -5.94 3.29
CA SER A 122 18.85 -5.13 4.42
C SER A 122 18.77 -3.62 4.17
N GLU A 123 18.77 -3.22 2.90
CA GLU A 123 18.59 -1.84 2.44
C GLU A 123 17.23 -1.28 2.82
N GLY A 124 16.27 -2.18 3.03
CA GLY A 124 14.91 -1.88 3.42
C GLY A 124 13.90 -1.98 2.28
N LEU A 125 12.66 -2.22 2.66
CA LEU A 125 11.53 -2.37 1.73
C LEU A 125 10.23 -1.99 2.42
N SER A 126 9.32 -1.40 1.67
CA SER A 126 7.92 -1.21 2.07
C SER A 126 7.02 -2.13 1.25
N ILE A 127 6.00 -2.67 1.90
CA ILE A 127 5.12 -3.71 1.35
C ILE A 127 3.69 -3.35 1.71
N ALA A 128 2.80 -3.39 0.73
CA ALA A 128 1.36 -3.29 0.96
C ALA A 128 0.62 -4.34 0.16
N THR A 129 -0.46 -4.87 0.72
CA THR A 129 -1.30 -5.88 0.05
C THR A 129 -2.75 -5.46 0.08
N SER A 130 -3.35 -5.34 -1.10
CA SER A 130 -4.78 -5.09 -1.28
C SER A 130 -5.52 -6.35 -1.69
N GLY A 131 -6.68 -6.57 -1.07
CA GLY A 131 -7.56 -7.71 -1.36
C GLY A 131 -8.83 -7.64 -0.54
N GLU A 132 -9.91 -8.23 -1.03
CA GLU A 132 -11.23 -8.18 -0.37
C GLU A 132 -11.59 -9.49 0.36
N TYR A 133 -10.66 -10.43 0.50
CA TYR A 133 -10.93 -11.72 1.14
C TYR A 133 -11.21 -11.62 2.65
N LYS A 134 -10.70 -10.59 3.32
CA LYS A 134 -11.00 -10.31 4.74
C LYS A 134 -12.18 -9.36 4.94
N ASN A 135 -12.34 -8.40 4.06
CA ASN A 135 -13.35 -7.34 4.15
C ASN A 135 -13.95 -7.07 2.77
N PRO A 136 -14.96 -7.84 2.36
CA PRO A 136 -15.56 -7.69 1.02
C PRO A 136 -16.18 -6.30 0.79
N GLY A 137 -15.95 -5.72 -0.40
CA GLY A 137 -16.59 -4.48 -0.85
C GLY A 137 -15.99 -3.20 -0.26
N HIS A 138 -14.85 -3.25 0.44
CA HIS A 138 -14.21 -2.04 0.97
C HIS A 138 -13.35 -1.30 -0.07
N ILE A 139 -12.89 -1.97 -1.12
CA ILE A 139 -12.17 -1.36 -2.23
C ILE A 139 -13.17 -0.98 -3.31
N TRP A 140 -13.36 0.30 -3.54
CA TRP A 140 -14.26 0.82 -4.55
C TRP A 140 -13.53 1.09 -5.87
N GLY A 141 -14.29 1.11 -6.97
CA GLY A 141 -13.81 1.28 -8.35
C GLY A 141 -14.35 0.21 -9.29
N ASP A 142 -14.42 0.54 -10.58
CA ASP A 142 -14.94 -0.32 -11.63
C ASP A 142 -13.79 -1.10 -12.28
N GLY A 143 -13.62 -2.35 -11.85
CA GLY A 143 -12.57 -3.22 -12.35
C GLY A 143 -13.01 -4.66 -12.55
N PRO A 144 -12.20 -5.50 -13.20
CA PRO A 144 -12.56 -6.87 -13.56
C PRO A 144 -12.71 -7.80 -12.36
N ARG A 145 -12.19 -7.43 -11.18
CA ARG A 145 -12.23 -8.22 -9.94
C ARG A 145 -11.72 -9.67 -10.14
N ASP A 146 -10.74 -9.87 -11.00
CA ASP A 146 -10.17 -11.18 -11.37
C ASP A 146 -9.07 -11.66 -10.40
N ILE A 147 -8.60 -10.78 -9.51
CA ILE A 147 -7.56 -11.09 -8.53
C ILE A 147 -8.13 -11.29 -7.12
N ALA A 148 -7.50 -12.19 -6.36
CA ALA A 148 -7.81 -12.41 -4.95
C ALA A 148 -7.08 -11.40 -4.06
N ASN A 149 -5.78 -11.18 -4.31
CA ASN A 149 -5.01 -10.09 -3.74
C ASN A 149 -3.88 -9.65 -4.67
N VAL A 150 -3.33 -8.48 -4.38
CA VAL A 150 -2.13 -7.96 -5.01
C VAL A 150 -1.21 -7.36 -3.96
N THR A 151 0.08 -7.67 -4.06
CA THR A 151 1.12 -7.10 -3.20
C THR A 151 2.05 -6.21 -4.01
N VAL A 152 2.31 -5.02 -3.50
CA VAL A 152 3.22 -4.02 -4.09
C VAL A 152 4.40 -3.80 -3.16
N LEU A 153 5.60 -3.73 -3.76
CA LEU A 153 6.84 -3.35 -3.09
C LEU A 153 7.28 -1.97 -3.55
N HIS A 154 7.68 -1.13 -2.61
CA HIS A 154 8.12 0.23 -2.89
C HIS A 154 9.11 0.73 -1.83
N ALA A 155 9.83 1.83 -2.09
CA ALA A 155 10.67 2.47 -1.09
C ALA A 155 9.85 3.15 0.04
N ASN A 156 8.64 3.65 -0.30
CA ASN A 156 7.71 4.33 0.62
C ASN A 156 6.47 3.47 0.83
N ALA A 157 6.05 3.32 2.07
CA ALA A 157 4.87 2.52 2.41
C ALA A 157 3.56 3.19 1.96
N ALA A 158 3.45 4.52 2.00
CA ALA A 158 2.32 5.25 1.44
C ALA A 158 2.14 4.98 -0.06
N SER A 159 3.24 5.00 -0.83
CA SER A 159 3.19 4.67 -2.25
C SER A 159 2.81 3.22 -2.49
N ALA A 160 3.36 2.27 -1.71
CA ALA A 160 3.00 0.85 -1.81
C ALA A 160 1.49 0.64 -1.59
N ASP A 161 0.91 1.28 -0.56
CA ASP A 161 -0.51 1.18 -0.17
C ASP A 161 -1.42 1.71 -1.30
N ALA A 162 -1.15 2.93 -1.82
CA ALA A 162 -1.92 3.51 -2.91
C ALA A 162 -1.82 2.67 -4.21
N TRP A 163 -0.61 2.23 -4.57
CA TRP A 163 -0.42 1.41 -5.75
C TRP A 163 -1.06 0.03 -5.62
N ALA A 164 -1.03 -0.60 -4.44
CA ALA A 164 -1.71 -1.87 -4.21
C ALA A 164 -3.22 -1.75 -4.46
N THR A 165 -3.85 -0.65 -3.98
CA THR A 165 -5.26 -0.36 -4.27
C THR A 165 -5.51 -0.13 -5.76
N ALA A 166 -4.68 0.69 -6.44
CA ALA A 166 -4.80 0.91 -7.89
C ALA A 166 -4.72 -0.39 -8.69
N MET A 167 -3.71 -1.23 -8.39
CA MET A 167 -3.49 -2.51 -9.06
C MET A 167 -4.63 -3.49 -8.81
N TYR A 168 -5.22 -3.49 -7.60
CA TYR A 168 -6.38 -4.32 -7.29
C TYR A 168 -7.59 -3.93 -8.15
N VAL A 169 -7.86 -2.62 -8.30
CA VAL A 169 -8.97 -2.11 -9.13
C VAL A 169 -8.73 -2.39 -10.60
N LEU A 170 -7.51 -2.18 -11.13
CA LEU A 170 -7.17 -2.44 -12.54
C LEU A 170 -7.25 -3.91 -12.93
N GLY A 171 -7.08 -4.81 -11.97
CA GLY A 171 -7.01 -6.25 -12.23
C GLY A 171 -5.68 -6.70 -12.83
N SER A 172 -5.55 -8.00 -13.09
CA SER A 172 -4.27 -8.61 -13.43
C SER A 172 -3.68 -8.13 -14.75
N GLU A 173 -4.49 -7.92 -15.80
CA GLU A 173 -3.97 -7.57 -17.12
C GLU A 173 -3.55 -6.09 -17.21
N LYS A 174 -4.46 -5.17 -16.90
CA LYS A 174 -4.16 -3.73 -16.94
C LYS A 174 -3.16 -3.33 -15.87
N GLY A 175 -3.31 -3.90 -14.66
CA GLY A 175 -2.41 -3.66 -13.55
C GLY A 175 -0.98 -4.09 -13.86
N LEU A 176 -0.76 -5.26 -14.49
CA LEU A 176 0.57 -5.69 -14.91
C LEU A 176 1.17 -4.76 -15.97
N LYS A 177 0.40 -4.37 -17.00
CA LYS A 177 0.88 -3.42 -18.02
C LYS A 177 1.31 -2.08 -17.42
N LEU A 178 0.53 -1.57 -16.48
CA LEU A 178 0.87 -0.33 -15.77
C LEU A 178 2.10 -0.52 -14.88
N ALA A 179 2.20 -1.64 -14.16
CA ALA A 179 3.35 -1.94 -13.31
C ALA A 179 4.65 -2.01 -14.12
N GLU A 180 4.64 -2.59 -15.32
CA GLU A 180 5.79 -2.61 -16.22
C GLU A 180 6.17 -1.20 -16.70
N SER A 181 5.18 -0.38 -17.11
CA SER A 181 5.45 0.98 -17.60
C SER A 181 5.95 1.93 -16.52
N GLU A 182 5.48 1.77 -15.28
CA GLU A 182 5.85 2.60 -14.12
C GLU A 182 7.00 1.99 -13.30
N GLN A 183 7.54 0.84 -13.71
CA GLN A 183 8.61 0.12 -13.02
C GLN A 183 8.26 -0.20 -11.55
N ILE A 184 7.06 -0.71 -11.33
CA ILE A 184 6.55 -1.06 -9.99
C ILE A 184 6.69 -2.57 -9.77
N ALA A 185 7.28 -2.96 -8.65
CA ALA A 185 7.33 -4.35 -8.23
C ALA A 185 5.97 -4.80 -7.69
N VAL A 186 5.28 -5.67 -8.43
CA VAL A 186 3.93 -6.15 -8.09
C VAL A 186 3.81 -7.66 -8.26
N PHE A 187 3.06 -8.28 -7.34
CA PHE A 187 2.74 -9.70 -7.36
C PHE A 187 1.22 -9.88 -7.20
N PHE A 188 0.59 -10.49 -8.17
CA PHE A 188 -0.84 -10.79 -8.17
C PHE A 188 -1.09 -12.26 -7.86
N ILE A 189 -2.10 -12.52 -7.02
CA ILE A 189 -2.73 -13.83 -6.87
C ILE A 189 -4.13 -13.71 -7.48
N LYS A 190 -4.37 -14.46 -8.55
CA LYS A 190 -5.66 -14.49 -9.24
C LYS A 190 -6.67 -15.34 -8.49
N LYS A 191 -7.96 -15.12 -8.73
CA LYS A 191 -9.05 -15.93 -8.12
C LYS A 191 -9.04 -17.40 -8.52
N ASP A 192 -8.42 -17.75 -9.64
CA ASP A 192 -8.19 -19.13 -10.07
C ASP A 192 -6.95 -19.80 -9.45
N GLY A 193 -6.23 -19.08 -8.58
CA GLY A 193 -5.02 -19.53 -7.92
C GLY A 193 -3.72 -19.29 -8.71
N ALA A 194 -3.82 -18.86 -9.98
CA ALA A 194 -2.64 -18.50 -10.75
C ALA A 194 -1.95 -17.24 -10.20
N THR A 195 -0.64 -17.15 -10.39
CA THR A 195 0.14 -15.97 -9.99
C THR A 195 0.83 -15.34 -11.19
N ILE A 196 0.91 -14.03 -11.19
CA ILE A 196 1.71 -13.25 -12.14
C ILE A 196 2.41 -12.13 -11.39
N ASN A 197 3.57 -11.71 -11.88
CA ASN A 197 4.31 -10.60 -11.28
C ASN A 197 5.04 -9.78 -12.36
N SER A 198 5.38 -8.55 -11.99
CA SER A 198 6.15 -7.65 -12.86
C SER A 198 7.63 -8.02 -12.90
N THR A 199 8.32 -7.48 -13.91
CA THR A 199 9.78 -7.57 -14.06
C THR A 199 10.49 -7.03 -12.82
N GLU A 200 10.05 -5.89 -12.27
CA GLU A 200 10.65 -5.30 -11.06
C GLU A 200 10.49 -6.21 -9.82
N TRP A 201 9.40 -6.94 -9.71
CA TRP A 201 9.27 -7.96 -8.65
C TRP A 201 10.32 -9.06 -8.80
N SER A 202 10.51 -9.56 -10.03
CA SER A 202 11.51 -10.61 -10.32
C SER A 202 12.96 -10.14 -10.11
N ASN A 203 13.23 -8.83 -10.26
CA ASN A 203 14.54 -8.26 -9.95
C ASN A 203 14.85 -8.30 -8.44
N ILE A 204 13.83 -8.21 -7.58
CA ILE A 204 13.98 -8.26 -6.12
C ILE A 204 13.95 -9.72 -5.63
N TYR A 205 13.07 -10.52 -6.21
CA TYR A 205 12.81 -11.92 -5.83
C TYR A 205 12.86 -12.83 -7.07
N PRO A 206 14.07 -13.20 -7.53
CA PRO A 206 14.28 -14.04 -8.72
C PRO A 206 13.73 -15.47 -8.58
#